data_8af78928cd75fec82d0fe966b4500807
#
_entry.id   8af78928cd75fec82d0fe966b4500807
#
_cell.length_a   1.000
_cell.length_b   1.000
_cell.length_c   1.000
_cell.angle_alpha   90.00
_cell.angle_beta   90.00
_cell.angle_gamma   90.00
#
_symmetry.space_group_name_H-M   'P 1'
#
loop_
_entity.id
_entity.type
_entity.pdbx_description
1 polymer ?
#
loop_
_entity_poly.entity_id
_entity_poly.type
_entity_poly.pdbx_seq_one_letter_code
_entity_poly.pdbx_strand_id
1 'polypeptide(L)'
;MRHVYVAETNARAREEAEPHLDYFWQKLLSYHRGSMALMGQSAPPRPARIEKAEDVPLYELDFDFCQREGLTIVGDPDHVIREIRAQTRELGVGVLVGLFQFGSLPHPLAQKNIRLFGEKVLPSLKRG
;
A
#
# COMPACT_ATOMS: atom_id res chain seq x y z
N MET A 1 9.31 -1.27 3.22
CA MET A 1 8.73 -0.20 2.38
C MET A 1 7.23 -0.41 2.29
N ARG A 2 6.43 0.65 2.41
CA ARG A 2 4.96 0.62 2.35
C ARG A 2 4.45 1.82 1.55
N HIS A 3 3.36 1.64 0.80
CA HIS A 3 2.60 2.76 0.28
C HIS A 3 1.79 3.37 1.43
N VAL A 4 1.87 4.69 1.60
CA VAL A 4 1.20 5.39 2.71
C VAL A 4 0.34 6.52 2.16
N TYR A 5 -0.92 6.56 2.57
CA TYR A 5 -1.84 7.65 2.25
C TYR A 5 -2.63 8.11 3.46
N VAL A 6 -2.61 9.41 3.71
CA VAL A 6 -3.30 10.05 4.85
C VAL A 6 -4.33 11.05 4.33
N ALA A 7 -5.55 10.93 4.80
CA ALA A 7 -6.59 11.93 4.59
C ALA A 7 -7.30 12.24 5.91
N GLU A 8 -8.31 13.09 5.88
CA GLU A 8 -9.02 13.57 7.06
C GLU A 8 -9.84 12.46 7.75
N THR A 9 -10.30 11.47 6.96
CA THR A 9 -11.05 10.30 7.42
C THR A 9 -10.63 9.06 6.66
N ASN A 10 -10.88 7.88 7.24
CA ASN A 10 -10.61 6.59 6.56
C ASN A 10 -11.37 6.45 5.24
N ALA A 11 -12.63 6.89 5.20
CA ALA A 11 -13.43 6.84 3.98
C ALA A 11 -12.84 7.74 2.88
N ARG A 12 -12.43 8.95 3.25
CA ARG A 12 -11.81 9.89 2.30
C ARG A 12 -10.45 9.40 1.82
N ALA A 13 -9.65 8.82 2.70
CA ALA A 13 -8.36 8.24 2.35
C ALA A 13 -8.53 7.11 1.32
N ARG A 14 -9.50 6.23 1.53
CA ARG A 14 -9.82 5.17 0.58
C ARG A 14 -10.26 5.72 -0.77
N GLU A 15 -11.23 6.64 -0.79
CA GLU A 15 -11.75 7.26 -2.02
C GLU A 15 -10.64 7.89 -2.86
N GLU A 16 -9.69 8.57 -2.20
CA GLU A 16 -8.60 9.27 -2.86
C GLU A 16 -7.44 8.36 -3.28
N ALA A 17 -7.17 7.26 -2.57
CA ALA A 17 -6.00 6.42 -2.81
C ALA A 17 -6.29 5.17 -3.65
N GLU A 18 -7.43 4.50 -3.44
CA GLU A 18 -7.76 3.20 -4.02
C GLU A 18 -7.58 3.15 -5.55
N PRO A 19 -8.16 4.07 -6.36
CA PRO A 19 -8.05 3.98 -7.81
C PRO A 19 -6.60 4.11 -8.31
N HIS A 20 -5.75 4.80 -7.57
CA HIS A 20 -4.35 5.03 -7.94
C HIS A 20 -3.43 3.89 -7.47
N LEU A 21 -3.76 3.25 -6.36
CA LEU A 21 -3.09 2.04 -5.90
C LEU A 21 -3.44 0.84 -6.78
N ASP A 22 -4.71 0.68 -7.15
CA ASP A 22 -5.13 -0.35 -8.08
C ASP A 22 -4.47 -0.18 -9.45
N TYR A 23 -4.39 1.06 -9.96
CA TYR A 23 -3.65 1.35 -11.19
C TYR A 23 -2.17 0.96 -11.06
N PHE A 24 -1.52 1.29 -9.94
CA PHE A 24 -0.12 0.92 -9.68
C PHE A 24 0.08 -0.60 -9.72
N TRP A 25 -0.74 -1.34 -8.97
CA TRP A 25 -0.64 -2.79 -8.92
C TRP A 25 -0.92 -3.44 -10.26
N GLN A 26 -1.97 -3.02 -10.97
CA GLN A 26 -2.28 -3.53 -12.30
C GLN A 26 -1.15 -3.30 -13.29
N LYS A 27 -0.50 -2.13 -13.26
CA LYS A 27 0.64 -1.85 -14.15
C LYS A 27 1.88 -2.67 -13.79
N LEU A 28 2.22 -2.75 -12.51
CA LEU A 28 3.31 -3.59 -12.04
C LEU A 28 3.11 -5.05 -12.45
N LEU A 29 1.89 -5.55 -12.28
CA LEU A 29 1.53 -6.93 -12.58
C LEU A 29 1.50 -7.21 -14.08
N SER A 30 1.02 -6.27 -14.90
CA SER A 30 1.07 -6.41 -16.36
C SER A 30 2.50 -6.50 -16.88
N TYR A 31 3.40 -5.73 -16.29
CA TYR A 31 4.84 -5.81 -16.60
C TYR A 31 5.43 -7.17 -16.20
N HIS A 32 5.08 -7.67 -15.03
CA HIS A 32 5.53 -8.99 -14.56
C HIS A 32 5.04 -10.13 -15.47
N ARG A 33 3.76 -10.11 -15.86
CA ARG A 33 3.20 -11.07 -16.83
C ARG A 33 3.94 -11.04 -18.16
N GLY A 34 4.23 -9.85 -18.68
CA GLY A 34 5.00 -9.70 -19.91
C GLY A 34 6.40 -10.30 -19.80
N SER A 35 7.09 -10.09 -18.70
CA SER A 35 8.41 -10.66 -18.44
C SER A 35 8.36 -12.19 -18.34
N MET A 36 7.37 -12.75 -17.66
CA MET A 36 7.17 -14.20 -17.57
C MET A 36 6.90 -14.82 -18.94
N ALA A 37 6.04 -14.19 -19.74
CA ALA A 37 5.73 -14.65 -21.10
C ALA A 37 6.99 -14.67 -22.00
N LEU A 38 7.83 -13.65 -21.89
CA LEU A 38 9.10 -13.58 -22.62
C LEU A 38 10.09 -14.69 -22.20
N MET A 39 10.00 -15.16 -20.96
CA MET A 39 10.79 -16.29 -20.44
C MET A 39 10.16 -17.65 -20.74
N GLY A 40 9.06 -17.70 -21.51
CA GLY A 40 8.34 -18.94 -21.81
C GLY A 40 7.60 -19.54 -20.62
N GLN A 41 7.39 -18.76 -19.56
CA GLN A 41 6.68 -19.20 -18.35
C GLN A 41 5.22 -18.80 -18.43
N SER A 42 4.33 -19.74 -18.09
CA SER A 42 2.90 -19.44 -17.90
C SER A 42 2.68 -18.93 -16.49
N ALA A 43 1.80 -17.92 -16.36
CA ALA A 43 1.34 -17.50 -15.04
C ALA A 43 0.68 -18.71 -14.32
N PRO A 44 1.01 -18.96 -13.04
CA PRO A 44 0.34 -20.02 -12.29
C PRO A 44 -1.17 -19.77 -12.22
N PRO A 45 -1.99 -20.84 -12.24
CA PRO A 45 -3.44 -20.66 -12.09
C PRO A 45 -3.79 -20.03 -10.74
N ARG A 46 -4.87 -19.26 -10.72
CA ARG A 46 -5.41 -18.69 -9.48
C ARG A 46 -5.80 -19.82 -8.52
N PRO A 47 -5.30 -19.83 -7.28
CA PRO A 47 -5.79 -20.77 -6.28
C PRO A 47 -7.28 -20.54 -6.02
N ALA A 48 -8.04 -21.62 -5.87
CA ALA A 48 -9.48 -21.55 -5.62
C ALA A 48 -9.82 -20.80 -4.30
N ARG A 49 -8.86 -20.80 -3.36
CA ARG A 49 -8.96 -20.10 -2.09
C ARG A 49 -7.59 -19.54 -1.72
N ILE A 50 -7.58 -18.26 -1.38
CA ILE A 50 -6.39 -17.59 -0.87
C ILE A 50 -6.50 -17.59 0.65
N GLU A 51 -5.70 -18.40 1.32
CA GLU A 51 -5.69 -18.51 2.78
C GLU A 51 -4.56 -17.69 3.41
N LYS A 52 -3.46 -17.52 2.68
CA LYS A 52 -2.28 -16.79 3.16
C LYS A 52 -1.80 -15.80 2.09
N ALA A 53 -1.11 -14.75 2.55
CA ALA A 53 -0.51 -13.76 1.65
C ALA A 53 0.44 -14.37 0.62
N GLU A 54 1.16 -15.41 1.00
CA GLU A 54 2.09 -16.17 0.13
C GLU A 54 1.40 -16.94 -1.00
N ASP A 55 0.08 -17.23 -0.84
CA ASP A 55 -0.72 -17.93 -1.83
C ASP A 55 -1.29 -16.99 -2.90
N VAL A 56 -1.19 -15.67 -2.71
CA VAL A 56 -1.68 -14.69 -3.67
C VAL A 56 -0.66 -14.55 -4.79
N PRO A 57 -1.03 -14.91 -6.01
CA PRO A 57 -0.19 -14.57 -7.14
C PRO A 57 -0.01 -13.07 -7.19
N LEU A 58 1.23 -12.58 -7.32
CA LEU A 58 1.56 -11.15 -7.37
C LEU A 58 0.72 -10.33 -8.36
N TYR A 59 0.07 -10.98 -9.34
CA TYR A 59 -0.76 -10.34 -10.36
C TYR A 59 -2.24 -10.17 -9.98
N GLU A 60 -2.62 -10.45 -8.73
CA GLU A 60 -4.01 -10.33 -8.25
C GLU A 60 -4.13 -9.45 -7.00
N LEU A 61 -3.14 -8.61 -6.76
CA LEU A 61 -3.19 -7.66 -5.67
C LEU A 61 -4.25 -6.59 -5.97
N ASP A 62 -5.20 -6.43 -5.08
CA ASP A 62 -6.15 -5.33 -5.06
C ASP A 62 -5.96 -4.48 -3.80
N PHE A 63 -6.68 -3.38 -3.72
CA PHE A 63 -6.60 -2.46 -2.59
C PHE A 63 -6.94 -3.17 -1.26
N ASP A 64 -8.03 -3.91 -1.21
CA ASP A 64 -8.51 -4.53 0.03
C ASP A 64 -7.54 -5.61 0.54
N PHE A 65 -6.98 -6.40 -0.36
CA PHE A 65 -5.94 -7.36 -0.02
C PHE A 65 -4.68 -6.64 0.50
N CYS A 66 -4.18 -5.66 -0.24
CA CYS A 66 -2.97 -4.94 0.14
C CYS A 66 -3.12 -4.20 1.49
N GLN A 67 -4.30 -3.65 1.77
CA GLN A 67 -4.61 -3.00 3.03
C GLN A 67 -4.65 -4.01 4.18
N ARG A 68 -5.33 -5.14 4.00
CA ARG A 68 -5.45 -6.20 5.00
C ARG A 68 -4.11 -6.83 5.36
N GLU A 69 -3.27 -7.09 4.36
CA GLU A 69 -1.94 -7.70 4.54
C GLU A 69 -0.84 -6.69 4.89
N GLY A 70 -1.21 -5.42 5.10
CA GLY A 70 -0.28 -4.37 5.52
C GLY A 70 0.74 -3.96 4.46
N LEU A 71 0.49 -4.23 3.18
CA LEU A 71 1.33 -3.77 2.07
C LEU A 71 1.12 -2.28 1.80
N THR A 72 -0.08 -1.79 2.07
CA THR A 72 -0.45 -0.38 2.05
C THR A 72 -0.97 0.06 3.42
N ILE A 73 -0.78 1.32 3.76
CA ILE A 73 -1.28 1.93 4.99
C ILE A 73 -2.06 3.18 4.56
N VAL A 74 -3.38 3.06 4.48
CA VAL A 74 -4.27 4.11 3.98
C VAL A 74 -5.35 4.40 5.02
N GLY A 75 -5.46 5.65 5.46
CA GLY A 75 -6.46 6.02 6.45
C GLY A 75 -6.31 7.42 7.02
N ASP A 76 -7.05 7.69 8.08
CA ASP A 76 -6.86 8.90 8.86
C ASP A 76 -5.55 8.86 9.67
N PRO A 77 -5.12 9.97 10.26
CA PRO A 77 -3.86 10.03 10.99
C PRO A 77 -3.75 8.98 12.11
N ASP A 78 -4.82 8.76 12.87
CA ASP A 78 -4.81 7.83 14.00
C ASP A 78 -4.69 6.37 13.51
N HIS A 79 -5.40 6.01 12.45
CA HIS A 79 -5.26 4.72 11.80
C HIS A 79 -3.83 4.49 11.33
N VAL A 80 -3.26 5.45 10.58
CA VAL A 80 -1.91 5.34 10.03
C VAL A 80 -0.85 5.21 11.14
N ILE A 81 -0.98 5.96 12.24
CA ILE A 81 -0.09 5.84 13.40
C ILE A 81 -0.15 4.44 14.01
N ARG A 82 -1.36 3.91 14.23
CA ARG A 82 -1.54 2.57 14.80
C ARG A 82 -0.92 1.49 13.92
N GLU A 83 -1.18 1.55 12.62
CA GLU A 83 -0.67 0.57 11.65
C GLU A 83 0.86 0.61 11.55
N ILE A 84 1.47 1.78 11.47
CA ILE A 84 2.93 1.91 11.44
C ILE A 84 3.55 1.32 12.72
N ARG A 85 2.99 1.64 13.88
CA ARG A 85 3.48 1.11 15.17
C ARG A 85 3.31 -0.39 15.29
N ALA A 86 2.18 -0.92 14.84
CA ALA A 86 1.92 -2.36 14.86
C ALA A 86 2.91 -3.09 13.96
N GLN A 87 3.06 -2.66 12.72
CA GLN A 87 3.96 -3.29 11.76
C GLN A 87 5.43 -3.19 12.16
N THR A 88 5.90 -2.03 12.64
CA THR A 88 7.30 -1.87 13.07
C THR A 88 7.63 -2.75 14.28
N ARG A 89 6.67 -2.93 15.20
CA ARG A 89 6.82 -3.81 16.35
C ARG A 89 6.84 -5.29 15.92
N GLU A 90 5.87 -5.70 15.10
CA GLU A 90 5.74 -7.07 14.64
C GLU A 90 6.96 -7.53 13.83
N LEU A 91 7.44 -6.67 12.93
CA LEU A 91 8.59 -6.94 12.08
C LEU A 91 9.94 -6.71 12.77
N GLY A 92 9.96 -6.10 13.95
CA GLY A 92 11.18 -5.77 14.67
C GLY A 92 12.10 -4.80 13.91
N VAL A 93 11.55 -3.92 13.07
CA VAL A 93 12.32 -3.00 12.23
C VAL A 93 12.45 -1.62 12.87
N GLY A 94 13.64 -1.03 12.81
CA GLY A 94 13.93 0.33 13.29
C GLY A 94 13.63 1.43 12.26
N VAL A 95 13.47 1.06 10.98
CA VAL A 95 13.23 2.02 9.88
C VAL A 95 12.11 1.51 8.98
N LEU A 96 11.12 2.36 8.73
CA LEU A 96 10.08 2.15 7.75
C LEU A 96 10.21 3.19 6.62
N VAL A 97 10.27 2.73 5.39
CA VAL A 97 10.27 3.59 4.21
C VAL A 97 8.84 3.74 3.69
N GLY A 98 8.29 4.94 3.73
CA GLY A 98 6.98 5.27 3.19
C GLY A 98 7.06 5.80 1.75
N LEU A 99 6.24 5.27 0.87
CA LEU A 99 6.00 5.79 -0.48
C LEU A 99 4.71 6.61 -0.48
N PHE A 100 4.82 7.92 -0.68
CA PHE A 100 3.72 8.87 -0.62
C PHE A 100 3.19 9.27 -1.99
N GLN A 101 3.88 8.90 -3.05
CA GLN A 101 3.49 9.04 -4.44
C GLN A 101 3.45 7.66 -5.09
N PHE A 102 2.37 7.32 -5.75
CA PHE A 102 2.19 6.01 -6.38
C PHE A 102 1.19 6.08 -7.53
N GLY A 103 1.42 5.22 -8.52
CA GLY A 103 0.54 5.05 -9.67
C GLY A 103 0.24 6.37 -10.38
N SER A 104 -1.04 6.63 -10.56
CA SER A 104 -1.57 7.85 -11.19
C SER A 104 -2.02 8.92 -10.18
N LEU A 105 -1.54 8.85 -8.92
CA LEU A 105 -1.95 9.80 -7.88
C LEU A 105 -1.68 11.25 -8.31
N PRO A 106 -2.71 12.12 -8.39
CA PRO A 106 -2.54 13.53 -8.78
C PRO A 106 -1.63 14.27 -7.81
N HIS A 107 -0.83 15.17 -8.34
CA HIS A 107 0.10 15.98 -7.55
C HIS A 107 -0.52 16.70 -6.33
N PRO A 108 -1.72 17.33 -6.43
CA PRO A 108 -2.35 17.93 -5.26
C PRO A 108 -2.66 16.93 -4.14
N LEU A 109 -3.05 15.69 -4.47
CA LEU A 109 -3.29 14.64 -3.48
C LEU A 109 -1.99 14.12 -2.86
N ALA A 110 -0.92 13.99 -3.65
CA ALA A 110 0.40 13.65 -3.13
C ALA A 110 0.92 14.72 -2.15
N GLN A 111 0.78 16.00 -2.48
CA GLN A 111 1.15 17.10 -1.58
C GLN A 111 0.31 17.09 -0.30
N LYS A 112 -1.01 16.89 -0.39
CA LYS A 112 -1.91 16.75 0.76
C LYS A 112 -1.47 15.60 1.67
N ASN A 113 -1.21 14.44 1.09
CA ASN A 113 -0.76 13.25 1.79
C ASN A 113 0.53 13.52 2.60
N ILE A 114 1.56 14.05 1.95
CA ILE A 114 2.85 14.37 2.59
C ILE A 114 2.66 15.40 3.71
N ARG A 115 1.86 16.44 3.48
CA ARG A 115 1.58 17.47 4.48
C ARG A 115 0.88 16.89 5.70
N LEU A 116 -0.23 16.16 5.51
CA LEU A 116 -0.97 15.55 6.62
C LEU A 116 -0.11 14.54 7.40
N PHE A 117 0.69 13.75 6.70
CA PHE A 117 1.63 12.86 7.35
C PHE A 117 2.64 13.63 8.22
N GLY A 118 3.27 14.66 7.67
CA GLY A 118 4.23 15.50 8.37
C GLY A 118 3.66 16.23 9.59
N GLU A 119 2.44 16.75 9.47
CA GLU A 119 1.80 17.54 10.52
C GLU A 119 1.11 16.69 11.60
N LYS A 120 0.49 15.58 11.23
CA LYS A 120 -0.39 14.80 12.11
C LYS A 120 0.17 13.45 12.54
N VAL A 121 0.94 12.79 11.69
CA VAL A 121 1.44 11.43 11.93
C VAL A 121 2.86 11.44 12.49
N LEU A 122 3.77 12.08 11.78
CA LEU A 122 5.20 12.07 12.12
C LEU A 122 5.53 12.54 13.54
N PRO A 123 4.92 13.62 14.10
CA PRO A 123 5.19 14.04 15.47
C PRO A 123 4.82 12.98 16.52
N SER A 124 3.77 12.21 16.26
CA SER A 124 3.36 11.12 17.16
C SER A 124 4.30 9.93 17.09
N LEU A 125 4.82 9.60 15.90
CA LEU A 125 5.79 8.51 15.73
C LEU A 125 7.15 8.81 16.38
N LYS A 126 7.56 10.08 16.39
CA LYS A 126 8.82 10.51 17.02
C LYS A 126 8.80 10.51 18.56
N ARG A 127 7.62 10.55 19.17
CA ARG A 127 7.44 10.61 20.62
C ARG A 127 7.31 9.23 21.29
N GLY A 128 7.35 8.18 20.54
CA GLY A 128 7.30 6.79 21.01
C GLY A 128 8.54 6.06 20.66
#